data_db53de95345ca432d1551772a42e023d
#
_entry.id   db53de95345ca432d1551772a42e023d
#
_cell.length_a   1.000
_cell.length_b   1.000
_cell.length_c   1.000
_cell.angle_alpha   90.00
_cell.angle_beta   90.00
_cell.angle_gamma   90.00
#
_symmetry.space_group_name_H-M   'P 1'
#
loop_
_entity.id
_entity.type
_entity.pdbx_description
1 polymer ?
#
loop_
_entity_poly.entity_id
_entity_poly.type
_entity_poly.pdbx_seq_one_letter_code
_entity_poly.pdbx_strand_id
1 'polypeptide(L)'
;MKLLVKGDDYGITKSVTYGIIEAFDHGILTSSGMFTNMEIAPWAAQFVKERETCCFGIDFNLVCGPCVSDYREIPHLVDENGRFISSKIRVNDPKWATKEGQNELLPFHEVYKEIAAQYQRFVDLCGRAPAYLCGHSIQTGSMEEAYRTLSAETGVPFCDDLYKKYNIIDFRDAPIKNDELMNLSTRGKEFHAMEQLNRDPMKLFFDNLEYLKGFEYVALVCHPGFVDADLLKLSSCSLERMRDLEFYLSTEMKDFILENGIELISFSDLPA
;
A
#
# COMPACT_ATOMS: atom_id res chain seq x y z
N MET A 1 -7.68 -6.07 -21.70
CA MET A 1 -7.46 -5.90 -20.23
C MET A 1 -6.07 -5.36 -20.03
N LYS A 2 -5.93 -4.35 -19.18
CA LYS A 2 -4.64 -3.80 -18.73
C LYS A 2 -4.47 -4.09 -17.25
N LEU A 3 -3.28 -4.53 -16.84
CA LEU A 3 -2.97 -4.84 -15.45
C LEU A 3 -2.11 -3.74 -14.83
N LEU A 4 -2.63 -3.11 -13.78
CA LEU A 4 -1.89 -2.24 -12.87
C LEU A 4 -1.43 -3.08 -11.69
N VAL A 5 -0.14 -3.32 -11.56
CA VAL A 5 0.41 -4.18 -10.51
C VAL A 5 1.08 -3.32 -9.45
N LYS A 6 0.47 -3.26 -8.26
CA LYS A 6 0.93 -2.42 -7.14
C LYS A 6 1.48 -3.27 -6.00
N GLY A 7 2.68 -2.94 -5.53
CA GLY A 7 3.27 -3.47 -4.30
C GLY A 7 3.25 -2.42 -3.19
N ASP A 8 2.57 -2.72 -2.08
CA ASP A 8 2.44 -1.82 -0.95
C ASP A 8 3.62 -1.92 0.03
N ASP A 9 3.80 -0.87 0.84
CA ASP A 9 4.71 -0.82 1.98
C ASP A 9 6.21 -0.77 1.64
N TYR A 10 6.61 -0.26 0.47
CA TYR A 10 8.02 -0.03 0.15
C TYR A 10 8.68 0.86 1.22
N GLY A 11 9.79 0.43 1.78
CA GLY A 11 10.49 1.19 2.82
C GLY A 11 10.03 0.90 4.26
N ILE A 12 9.13 -0.06 4.50
CA ILE A 12 8.78 -0.46 5.87
C ILE A 12 9.95 -1.16 6.58
N THR A 13 10.61 -2.12 5.91
CA THR A 13 11.88 -2.73 6.32
C THR A 13 12.81 -2.92 5.11
N LYS A 14 14.09 -3.21 5.37
CA LYS A 14 15.05 -3.49 4.28
C LYS A 14 14.65 -4.73 3.50
N SER A 15 14.19 -5.78 4.16
CA SER A 15 13.79 -7.03 3.51
C SER A 15 12.59 -6.84 2.60
N VAL A 16 11.55 -6.13 3.05
CA VAL A 16 10.39 -5.79 2.19
C VAL A 16 10.85 -4.94 1.01
N THR A 17 11.68 -3.93 1.26
CA THR A 17 12.22 -3.07 0.20
C THR A 17 12.95 -3.89 -0.88
N TYR A 18 13.83 -4.82 -0.49
CA TYR A 18 14.51 -5.70 -1.44
C TYR A 18 13.55 -6.59 -2.22
N GLY A 19 12.51 -7.15 -1.57
CA GLY A 19 11.50 -7.96 -2.26
C GLY A 19 10.72 -7.16 -3.30
N ILE A 20 10.37 -5.91 -3.00
CA ILE A 20 9.70 -5.01 -3.95
C ILE A 20 10.65 -4.64 -5.12
N ILE A 21 11.94 -4.40 -4.85
CA ILE A 21 12.93 -4.17 -5.91
C ILE A 21 13.04 -5.41 -6.80
N GLU A 22 13.11 -6.60 -6.23
CA GLU A 22 13.13 -7.86 -6.98
C GLU A 22 11.91 -8.02 -7.87
N ALA A 23 10.72 -7.63 -7.37
CA ALA A 23 9.48 -7.67 -8.14
C ALA A 23 9.46 -6.63 -9.28
N PHE A 24 10.10 -5.46 -9.14
CA PHE A 24 10.30 -4.51 -10.23
C PHE A 24 11.30 -5.02 -11.27
N ASP A 25 12.43 -5.52 -10.82
CA ASP A 25 13.55 -5.86 -11.70
C ASP A 25 13.32 -7.20 -12.44
N HIS A 26 12.60 -8.13 -11.82
CA HIS A 26 12.43 -9.51 -12.30
C HIS A 26 10.99 -10.01 -12.34
N GLY A 27 10.04 -9.24 -11.86
CA GLY A 27 8.61 -9.61 -11.78
C GLY A 27 7.71 -8.82 -12.73
N ILE A 28 6.46 -8.75 -12.35
CA ILE A 28 5.40 -8.03 -13.08
C ILE A 28 5.02 -6.71 -12.42
N LEU A 29 5.70 -6.30 -11.35
CA LEU A 29 5.37 -5.09 -10.59
C LEU A 29 5.55 -3.83 -11.44
N THR A 30 4.56 -2.93 -11.41
CA THR A 30 4.57 -1.68 -12.17
C THR A 30 4.56 -0.43 -11.31
N SER A 31 4.06 -0.54 -10.08
CA SER A 31 3.92 0.60 -9.17
C SER A 31 4.17 0.20 -7.72
N SER A 32 4.72 1.09 -6.90
CA SER A 32 4.85 0.84 -5.46
C SER A 32 4.72 2.12 -4.64
N GLY A 33 4.06 2.01 -3.47
CA GLY A 33 3.91 3.11 -2.52
C GLY A 33 5.01 3.10 -1.45
N MET A 34 5.70 4.23 -1.28
CA MET A 34 6.80 4.35 -0.34
C MET A 34 6.35 4.89 1.02
N PHE A 35 6.78 4.24 2.10
CA PHE A 35 6.76 4.79 3.46
C PHE A 35 7.93 5.77 3.65
N THR A 36 7.62 7.01 3.90
CA THR A 36 8.66 8.03 4.11
C THR A 36 8.98 8.28 5.59
N ASN A 37 8.10 7.85 6.49
CA ASN A 37 8.27 8.05 7.93
C ASN A 37 9.28 7.09 8.58
N MET A 38 9.59 5.96 7.95
CA MET A 38 10.47 4.94 8.54
C MET A 38 11.93 5.40 8.59
N GLU A 39 12.69 4.89 9.56
CA GLU A 39 14.11 5.23 9.75
C GLU A 39 14.97 4.88 8.53
N ILE A 40 14.60 3.84 7.80
CA ILE A 40 15.30 3.40 6.57
C ILE A 40 14.93 4.18 5.32
N ALA A 41 13.95 5.10 5.39
CA ALA A 41 13.47 5.83 4.22
C ALA A 41 14.59 6.52 3.41
N PRO A 42 15.64 7.16 4.02
CA PRO A 42 16.74 7.73 3.25
C PRO A 42 17.54 6.70 2.44
N TRP A 43 17.67 5.48 2.96
CA TRP A 43 18.31 4.37 2.23
C TRP A 43 17.40 3.84 1.13
N ALA A 44 16.10 3.62 1.40
CA ALA A 44 15.14 3.16 0.42
C ALA A 44 14.99 4.15 -0.76
N ALA A 45 15.04 5.45 -0.49
CA ALA A 45 14.94 6.49 -1.52
C ALA A 45 16.08 6.47 -2.55
N GLN A 46 17.23 5.88 -2.24
CA GLN A 46 18.34 5.76 -3.20
C GLN A 46 17.92 4.90 -4.40
N PHE A 47 17.22 3.79 -4.15
CA PHE A 47 16.74 2.92 -5.22
C PHE A 47 15.63 3.57 -6.05
N VAL A 48 14.82 4.46 -5.43
CA VAL A 48 13.80 5.25 -6.15
C VAL A 48 14.46 6.22 -7.13
N LYS A 49 15.58 6.85 -6.73
CA LYS A 49 16.34 7.75 -7.60
C LYS A 49 16.99 7.01 -8.78
N GLU A 50 17.48 5.81 -8.55
CA GLU A 50 18.14 4.99 -9.58
C GLU A 50 17.14 4.40 -10.59
N ARG A 51 15.85 4.43 -10.30
CA ARG A 51 14.76 3.85 -11.11
C ARG A 51 13.75 4.91 -11.54
N GLU A 52 14.22 5.86 -12.36
CA GLU A 52 13.38 7.00 -12.82
C GLU A 52 12.12 6.54 -13.58
N THR A 53 12.21 5.42 -14.28
CA THR A 53 11.10 4.86 -15.08
C THR A 53 10.10 4.05 -14.26
N CYS A 54 10.44 3.68 -13.01
CA CYS A 54 9.50 2.98 -12.13
C CYS A 54 8.52 3.96 -11.48
N CYS A 55 7.25 3.56 -11.43
CA CYS A 55 6.20 4.36 -10.84
C CYS A 55 6.19 4.21 -9.32
N PHE A 56 6.78 5.19 -8.62
CA PHE A 56 6.72 5.28 -7.16
C PHE A 56 5.73 6.35 -6.72
N GLY A 57 4.74 5.93 -5.93
CA GLY A 57 3.86 6.79 -5.17
C GLY A 57 4.27 6.86 -3.70
N ILE A 58 3.41 7.43 -2.89
CA ILE A 58 3.53 7.43 -1.43
C ILE A 58 2.36 6.64 -0.83
N ASP A 59 2.66 5.73 0.10
CA ASP A 59 1.69 5.12 0.99
C ASP A 59 1.78 5.83 2.35
N PHE A 60 0.80 6.69 2.65
CA PHE A 60 0.78 7.45 3.89
C PHE A 60 0.56 6.52 5.09
N ASN A 61 1.58 6.40 5.90
CA ASN A 61 1.56 5.53 7.08
C ASN A 61 1.29 6.34 8.35
N LEU A 62 0.16 6.02 9.01
CA LEU A 62 -0.28 6.63 10.27
C LEU A 62 -0.49 5.57 11.36
N VAL A 63 0.10 4.37 11.21
CA VAL A 63 -0.17 3.23 12.09
C VAL A 63 1.07 2.50 12.62
N CYS A 64 2.25 2.79 12.08
CA CYS A 64 3.49 2.20 12.61
C CYS A 64 4.71 3.10 12.39
N GLY A 65 5.74 2.90 13.22
CA GLY A 65 6.96 3.68 13.15
C GLY A 65 6.83 5.09 13.76
N PRO A 66 7.84 5.95 13.59
CA PRO A 66 7.83 7.32 14.08
C PRO A 66 7.00 8.23 13.17
N CYS A 67 6.50 9.36 13.67
CA CYS A 67 5.95 10.44 12.86
C CYS A 67 7.07 11.28 12.22
N VAL A 68 6.72 12.06 11.19
CA VAL A 68 7.61 13.02 10.53
C VAL A 68 7.46 14.42 11.12
N SER A 69 6.23 14.83 11.41
CA SER A 69 5.92 16.11 12.03
C SER A 69 6.26 16.14 13.53
N ASP A 70 6.19 17.32 14.15
CA ASP A 70 6.35 17.44 15.61
C ASP A 70 5.19 16.68 16.30
N TYR A 71 5.54 15.61 17.03
CA TYR A 71 4.57 14.74 17.69
C TYR A 71 3.64 15.48 18.67
N ARG A 72 4.09 16.60 19.23
CA ARG A 72 3.28 17.46 20.12
C ARG A 72 2.11 18.15 19.42
N GLU A 73 2.17 18.26 18.11
CA GLU A 73 1.14 18.89 17.30
C GLU A 73 0.16 17.89 16.66
N ILE A 74 0.40 16.59 16.87
CA ILE A 74 -0.43 15.48 16.40
C ILE A 74 -0.72 14.44 17.50
N PRO A 75 -1.10 14.87 18.73
CA PRO A 75 -1.18 14.00 19.90
C PRO A 75 -2.19 12.85 19.77
N HIS A 76 -3.19 12.96 18.89
CA HIS A 76 -4.14 11.85 18.66
C HIS A 76 -3.56 10.78 17.75
N LEU A 77 -2.51 11.06 16.96
CA LEU A 77 -1.93 10.09 16.03
C LEU A 77 -0.85 9.24 16.67
N VAL A 78 -0.16 9.73 17.70
CA VAL A 78 1.07 9.14 18.23
C VAL A 78 1.02 8.94 19.75
N ASP A 79 1.95 8.14 20.25
CA ASP A 79 2.25 7.99 21.66
C ASP A 79 3.20 9.10 22.16
N GLU A 80 3.53 9.06 23.45
CA GLU A 80 4.44 10.00 24.13
C GLU A 80 5.87 10.04 23.55
N ASN A 81 6.25 9.03 22.76
CA ASN A 81 7.55 8.91 22.08
C ASN A 81 7.47 9.30 20.60
N GLY A 82 6.35 9.83 20.13
CA GLY A 82 6.14 10.21 18.73
C GLY A 82 6.01 9.01 17.77
N ARG A 83 5.59 7.85 18.28
CA ARG A 83 5.34 6.66 17.45
C ARG A 83 3.84 6.48 17.20
N PHE A 84 3.47 6.14 15.97
CA PHE A 84 2.07 5.97 15.62
C PHE A 84 1.38 4.90 16.45
N ILE A 85 0.13 5.18 16.85
CA ILE A 85 -0.77 4.23 17.50
C ILE A 85 -1.20 3.21 16.45
N SER A 86 -0.96 1.92 16.72
CA SER A 86 -1.19 0.85 15.74
C SER A 86 -2.66 0.74 15.33
N SER A 87 -2.89 0.28 14.10
CA SER A 87 -4.25 0.00 13.60
C SER A 87 -5.01 -0.97 14.51
N LYS A 88 -4.32 -1.96 15.09
CA LYS A 88 -4.92 -2.92 16.03
C LYS A 88 -5.50 -2.22 17.27
N ILE A 89 -4.78 -1.26 17.84
CA ILE A 89 -5.27 -0.48 18.99
C ILE A 89 -6.48 0.34 18.58
N ARG A 90 -6.41 1.03 17.43
CA ARG A 90 -7.47 1.93 16.96
C ARG A 90 -8.77 1.20 16.65
N VAL A 91 -8.72 0.08 15.91
CA VAL A 91 -9.93 -0.65 15.52
C VAL A 91 -10.62 -1.35 16.72
N ASN A 92 -9.89 -1.54 17.81
CA ASN A 92 -10.43 -2.06 19.06
C ASN A 92 -10.87 -0.96 20.06
N ASP A 93 -10.66 0.32 19.74
CA ASP A 93 -11.19 1.42 20.55
C ASP A 93 -12.72 1.50 20.36
N PRO A 94 -13.52 1.66 21.45
CA PRO A 94 -14.97 1.81 21.34
C PRO A 94 -15.42 2.94 20.40
N LYS A 95 -14.67 4.02 20.29
CA LYS A 95 -14.93 5.13 19.37
C LYS A 95 -14.87 4.71 17.89
N TRP A 96 -14.13 3.63 17.57
CA TRP A 96 -14.03 3.14 16.19
C TRP A 96 -15.37 2.68 15.58
N ALA A 97 -16.36 2.39 16.40
CA ALA A 97 -17.68 1.93 15.97
C ALA A 97 -18.49 2.98 15.19
N THR A 98 -18.15 4.26 15.30
CA THR A 98 -18.86 5.36 14.62
C THR A 98 -17.92 6.21 13.79
N LYS A 99 -18.45 6.84 12.72
CA LYS A 99 -17.68 7.77 11.89
C LYS A 99 -17.17 8.98 12.69
N GLU A 100 -17.98 9.50 13.57
CA GLU A 100 -17.62 10.61 14.46
C GLU A 100 -16.46 10.20 15.39
N GLY A 101 -16.54 9.03 16.01
CA GLY A 101 -15.48 8.53 16.86
C GLY A 101 -14.18 8.22 16.10
N GLN A 102 -14.28 7.72 14.88
CA GLN A 102 -13.11 7.56 14.00
C GLN A 102 -12.43 8.89 13.70
N ASN A 103 -13.20 9.94 13.41
CA ASN A 103 -12.67 11.28 13.16
C ASN A 103 -12.12 11.95 14.43
N GLU A 104 -12.62 11.60 15.62
CA GLU A 104 -12.01 12.02 16.89
C GLU A 104 -10.66 11.34 17.13
N LEU A 105 -10.53 10.04 16.79
CA LEU A 105 -9.28 9.29 16.92
C LEU A 105 -8.22 9.73 15.89
N LEU A 106 -8.67 10.22 14.73
CA LEU A 106 -7.84 10.64 13.60
C LEU A 106 -8.34 11.99 13.08
N PRO A 107 -8.13 13.10 13.83
CA PRO A 107 -8.64 14.42 13.45
C PRO A 107 -8.00 14.92 12.14
N PHE A 108 -8.80 15.49 11.26
CA PHE A 108 -8.37 16.00 9.95
C PHE A 108 -7.10 16.85 10.02
N HIS A 109 -7.04 17.82 10.92
CA HIS A 109 -5.90 18.77 10.98
C HIS A 109 -4.58 18.08 11.37
N GLU A 110 -4.62 17.05 12.22
CA GLU A 110 -3.43 16.26 12.60
C GLU A 110 -3.02 15.31 11.47
N VAL A 111 -4.01 14.61 10.88
CA VAL A 111 -3.78 13.75 9.72
C VAL A 111 -3.16 14.54 8.58
N TYR A 112 -3.77 15.68 8.21
CA TYR A 112 -3.29 16.53 7.14
C TYR A 112 -1.86 17.01 7.40
N LYS A 113 -1.57 17.48 8.62
CA LYS A 113 -0.24 17.93 9.00
C LYS A 113 0.82 16.84 8.79
N GLU A 114 0.53 15.65 9.24
CA GLU A 114 1.46 14.54 9.14
C GLU A 114 1.65 14.07 7.69
N ILE A 115 0.57 13.93 6.90
CA ILE A 115 0.71 13.48 5.51
C ILE A 115 1.39 14.53 4.63
N ALA A 116 1.21 15.83 4.91
CA ALA A 116 1.94 16.90 4.25
C ALA A 116 3.44 16.83 4.57
N ALA A 117 3.80 16.52 5.82
CA ALA A 117 5.20 16.31 6.22
C ALA A 117 5.79 15.05 5.55
N GLN A 118 5.04 13.94 5.48
CA GLN A 118 5.46 12.72 4.78
C GLN A 118 5.63 12.97 3.28
N TYR A 119 4.73 13.72 2.65
CA TYR A 119 4.85 14.13 1.25
C TYR A 119 6.12 14.96 0.99
N GLN A 120 6.34 15.99 1.80
CA GLN A 120 7.54 16.81 1.66
C GLN A 120 8.81 15.99 1.84
N ARG A 121 8.82 15.07 2.81
CA ARG A 121 9.93 14.14 3.01
C ARG A 121 10.17 13.23 1.80
N PHE A 122 9.10 12.78 1.12
CA PHE A 122 9.25 12.04 -0.14
C PHE A 122 9.99 12.88 -1.18
N VAL A 123 9.55 14.13 -1.38
CA VAL A 123 10.15 15.06 -2.35
C VAL A 123 11.63 15.30 -2.02
N ASP A 124 11.94 15.56 -0.76
CA ASP A 124 13.33 15.82 -0.30
C ASP A 124 14.23 14.59 -0.48
N LEU A 125 13.72 13.41 -0.16
CA LEU A 125 14.47 12.17 -0.24
C LEU A 125 14.63 11.67 -1.68
N CYS A 126 13.59 11.77 -2.52
CA CYS A 126 13.57 11.21 -3.86
C CYS A 126 13.95 12.22 -4.95
N GLY A 127 13.93 13.54 -4.66
CA GLY A 127 14.24 14.60 -5.61
C GLY A 127 13.15 14.84 -6.66
N ARG A 128 11.97 14.24 -6.48
CA ARG A 128 10.79 14.38 -7.36
C ARG A 128 9.51 14.17 -6.55
N ALA A 129 8.37 14.63 -7.08
CA ALA A 129 7.06 14.32 -6.51
C ALA A 129 6.73 12.83 -6.66
N PRO A 130 5.92 12.25 -5.74
CA PRO A 130 5.37 10.91 -5.94
C PRO A 130 4.42 10.89 -7.15
N ALA A 131 4.30 9.74 -7.83
CA ALA A 131 3.41 9.59 -8.98
C ALA A 131 1.92 9.54 -8.56
N TYR A 132 1.64 9.10 -7.35
CA TYR A 132 0.30 9.03 -6.77
C TYR A 132 0.37 9.07 -5.24
N LEU A 133 -0.77 9.41 -4.61
CA LEU A 133 -0.98 9.36 -3.16
C LEU A 133 -1.87 8.18 -2.82
N CYS A 134 -1.53 7.42 -1.79
CA CYS A 134 -2.34 6.30 -1.31
C CYS A 134 -2.35 6.26 0.22
N GLY A 135 -3.45 5.77 0.84
CA GLY A 135 -3.50 5.48 2.26
C GLY A 135 -2.97 4.09 2.58
N HIS A 136 -2.59 3.87 3.84
CA HIS A 136 -2.14 2.57 4.34
C HIS A 136 -3.00 2.06 5.48
N SER A 137 -3.32 0.77 5.46
CA SER A 137 -3.93 -0.03 6.53
C SER A 137 -5.37 0.34 6.91
N ILE A 138 -5.63 1.51 7.50
CA ILE A 138 -6.95 1.98 7.91
C ILE A 138 -7.34 3.22 7.11
N GLN A 139 -8.65 3.46 7.00
CA GLN A 139 -9.19 4.63 6.31
C GLN A 139 -10.40 5.17 7.06
N THR A 140 -10.46 6.49 7.22
CA THR A 140 -11.58 7.22 7.84
C THR A 140 -11.98 8.40 6.96
N GLY A 141 -13.14 8.99 7.22
CA GLY A 141 -13.59 10.16 6.47
C GLY A 141 -12.61 11.34 6.55
N SER A 142 -12.04 11.60 7.73
CA SER A 142 -11.03 12.65 7.93
C SER A 142 -9.73 12.38 7.18
N MET A 143 -9.31 11.11 7.08
CA MET A 143 -8.14 10.72 6.29
C MET A 143 -8.39 10.92 4.80
N GLU A 144 -9.54 10.45 4.29
CA GLU A 144 -9.89 10.67 2.87
C GLU A 144 -9.96 12.15 2.50
N GLU A 145 -10.54 12.99 3.37
CA GLU A 145 -10.59 14.42 3.19
C GLU A 145 -9.18 15.03 3.13
N ALA A 146 -8.28 14.60 4.04
CA ALA A 146 -6.90 15.06 4.07
C ALA A 146 -6.12 14.65 2.79
N TYR A 147 -6.28 13.42 2.32
CA TYR A 147 -5.63 12.93 1.09
C TYR A 147 -6.09 13.72 -0.14
N ARG A 148 -7.41 13.99 -0.27
CA ARG A 148 -7.95 14.78 -1.39
C ARG A 148 -7.52 16.23 -1.31
N THR A 149 -7.44 16.81 -0.11
CA THR A 149 -6.94 18.17 0.10
C THR A 149 -5.50 18.27 -0.39
N LEU A 150 -4.63 17.36 0.06
CA LEU A 150 -3.23 17.35 -0.37
C LEU A 150 -3.09 17.07 -1.88
N SER A 151 -3.91 16.17 -2.43
CA SER A 151 -3.96 15.91 -3.87
C SER A 151 -4.30 17.15 -4.67
N ALA A 152 -5.30 17.93 -4.24
CA ALA A 152 -5.70 19.17 -4.90
C ALA A 152 -4.61 20.26 -4.84
N GLU A 153 -3.88 20.34 -3.73
CA GLU A 153 -2.81 21.34 -3.55
C GLU A 153 -1.55 21.00 -4.33
N THR A 154 -1.21 19.71 -4.41
CA THR A 154 0.04 19.25 -5.05
C THR A 154 -0.12 18.91 -6.53
N GLY A 155 -1.36 18.69 -6.98
CA GLY A 155 -1.65 18.14 -8.31
C GLY A 155 -1.32 16.65 -8.47
N VAL A 156 -0.87 15.98 -7.40
CA VAL A 156 -0.58 14.54 -7.41
C VAL A 156 -1.87 13.76 -7.15
N PRO A 157 -2.28 12.82 -8.02
CA PRO A 157 -3.57 12.18 -7.91
C PRO A 157 -3.66 11.25 -6.67
N PHE A 158 -4.84 11.22 -6.04
CA PHE A 158 -5.16 10.23 -5.02
C PHE A 158 -5.63 8.92 -5.67
N CYS A 159 -5.07 7.77 -5.26
CA CYS A 159 -5.30 6.49 -5.91
C CYS A 159 -6.79 6.09 -5.97
N ASP A 160 -7.57 6.32 -4.91
CA ASP A 160 -9.00 5.97 -4.90
C ASP A 160 -9.81 6.77 -5.94
N ASP A 161 -9.40 8.01 -6.22
CA ASP A 161 -10.07 8.83 -7.23
C ASP A 161 -9.70 8.35 -8.64
N LEU A 162 -8.46 7.84 -8.86
CA LEU A 162 -8.08 7.17 -10.10
C LEU A 162 -8.86 5.87 -10.30
N TYR A 163 -9.02 5.04 -9.25
CA TYR A 163 -9.83 3.82 -9.31
C TYR A 163 -11.27 4.12 -9.75
N LYS A 164 -11.87 5.17 -9.18
CA LYS A 164 -13.23 5.59 -9.56
C LYS A 164 -13.29 6.15 -10.98
N LYS A 165 -12.36 7.05 -11.35
CA LYS A 165 -12.33 7.73 -12.66
C LYS A 165 -12.23 6.73 -13.81
N TYR A 166 -11.39 5.69 -13.67
CA TYR A 166 -11.13 4.71 -14.73
C TYR A 166 -11.85 3.38 -14.54
N ASN A 167 -12.73 3.26 -13.54
CA ASN A 167 -13.41 2.00 -13.20
C ASN A 167 -12.43 0.83 -13.07
N ILE A 168 -11.33 1.07 -12.32
CA ILE A 168 -10.32 0.05 -12.04
C ILE A 168 -10.87 -0.90 -10.98
N ILE A 169 -10.93 -2.18 -11.29
CA ILE A 169 -11.30 -3.21 -10.33
C ILE A 169 -10.07 -3.79 -9.64
N ASP A 170 -10.04 -3.79 -8.31
CA ASP A 170 -9.05 -4.56 -7.56
C ASP A 170 -9.43 -6.06 -7.61
N PHE A 171 -8.51 -6.94 -7.96
CA PHE A 171 -8.78 -8.37 -8.05
C PHE A 171 -9.30 -8.98 -6.74
N ARG A 172 -8.96 -8.35 -5.60
CA ARG A 172 -9.44 -8.73 -4.26
C ARG A 172 -10.94 -8.45 -4.05
N ASP A 173 -11.51 -7.54 -4.85
CA ASP A 173 -12.93 -7.18 -4.81
C ASP A 173 -13.79 -8.03 -5.75
N ALA A 174 -13.18 -8.94 -6.51
CA ALA A 174 -13.89 -9.87 -7.37
C ALA A 174 -14.81 -10.82 -6.57
N PRO A 175 -15.89 -11.39 -7.22
CA PRO A 175 -16.94 -12.11 -6.49
C PRO A 175 -16.49 -13.37 -5.78
N ILE A 176 -15.58 -14.15 -6.40
CA ILE A 176 -15.07 -15.37 -5.78
C ILE A 176 -14.03 -14.98 -4.75
N LYS A 177 -14.50 -14.90 -3.50
CA LYS A 177 -13.64 -14.66 -2.34
C LYS A 177 -13.33 -15.99 -1.72
N ASN A 178 -12.09 -16.39 -1.82
CA ASN A 178 -11.62 -17.54 -1.06
C ASN A 178 -10.96 -17.01 0.21
N ASP A 179 -11.73 -16.93 1.29
CA ASP A 179 -11.25 -16.41 2.58
C ASP A 179 -10.04 -17.21 3.10
N GLU A 180 -9.92 -18.47 2.75
CA GLU A 180 -8.76 -19.30 3.07
C GLU A 180 -7.51 -18.92 2.27
N LEU A 181 -7.68 -18.48 1.00
CA LEU A 181 -6.57 -18.11 0.11
C LEU A 181 -6.13 -16.65 0.30
N MET A 182 -7.01 -15.80 0.80
CA MET A 182 -6.80 -14.37 0.94
C MET A 182 -7.08 -13.88 2.34
N ASN A 183 -6.61 -14.58 3.37
CA ASN A 183 -6.82 -14.14 4.74
C ASN A 183 -6.26 -12.72 4.96
N LEU A 184 -7.02 -11.76 4.43
CA LEU A 184 -6.63 -10.36 4.29
C LEU A 184 -6.67 -9.60 5.61
N SER A 185 -7.25 -10.16 6.65
CA SER A 185 -7.50 -9.38 7.84
C SER A 185 -6.90 -9.99 9.08
N THR A 186 -5.63 -9.70 9.29
CA THR A 186 -5.01 -9.86 10.61
C THR A 186 -5.27 -8.65 11.54
N ARG A 187 -5.96 -7.61 11.03
CA ARG A 187 -6.31 -6.41 11.84
C ARG A 187 -7.16 -6.80 13.02
N GLY A 188 -6.66 -6.56 14.21
CA GLY A 188 -7.37 -6.89 15.46
C GLY A 188 -7.53 -8.38 15.75
N LYS A 189 -7.10 -9.28 14.85
CA LYS A 189 -7.16 -10.73 15.02
C LYS A 189 -5.86 -11.31 15.57
N GLU A 190 -5.93 -12.54 16.03
CA GLU A 190 -4.75 -13.31 16.41
C GLU A 190 -3.91 -13.64 15.15
N PHE A 191 -2.59 -13.67 15.32
CA PHE A 191 -1.67 -14.02 14.24
C PHE A 191 -1.63 -15.55 14.05
N HIS A 192 -1.92 -16.00 12.83
CA HIS A 192 -1.89 -17.40 12.43
C HIS A 192 -0.91 -17.60 11.28
N ALA A 193 0.30 -18.10 11.60
CA ALA A 193 1.37 -18.26 10.62
C ALA A 193 0.98 -19.12 9.42
N MET A 194 0.30 -20.25 9.65
CA MET A 194 -0.09 -21.19 8.59
C MET A 194 -1.14 -20.59 7.66
N GLU A 195 -2.04 -19.77 8.16
CA GLU A 195 -3.03 -19.08 7.32
C GLU A 195 -2.35 -18.10 6.36
N GLN A 196 -1.35 -17.35 6.84
CA GLN A 196 -0.57 -16.48 5.98
C GLN A 196 0.25 -17.22 4.93
N LEU A 197 0.84 -18.35 5.29
CA LEU A 197 1.61 -19.20 4.35
C LEU A 197 0.73 -19.93 3.32
N ASN A 198 -0.53 -20.17 3.65
CA ASN A 198 -1.51 -20.80 2.74
C ASN A 198 -2.13 -19.78 1.77
N ARG A 199 -1.83 -18.49 1.90
CA ARG A 199 -2.29 -17.48 0.96
C ARG A 199 -1.86 -17.83 -0.47
N ASP A 200 -2.81 -17.74 -1.42
CA ASP A 200 -2.57 -18.03 -2.83
C ASP A 200 -3.25 -16.95 -3.71
N PRO A 201 -2.60 -15.79 -3.89
CA PRO A 201 -3.13 -14.70 -4.69
C PRO A 201 -3.22 -15.05 -6.18
N MET A 202 -2.36 -15.93 -6.67
CA MET A 202 -2.40 -16.38 -8.06
C MET A 202 -3.65 -17.22 -8.34
N LYS A 203 -3.95 -18.18 -7.45
CA LYS A 203 -5.19 -18.95 -7.57
C LYS A 203 -6.42 -18.03 -7.49
N LEU A 204 -6.45 -17.07 -6.57
CA LEU A 204 -7.55 -16.11 -6.49
C LEU A 204 -7.72 -15.33 -7.78
N PHE A 205 -6.63 -14.87 -8.40
CA PHE A 205 -6.68 -14.17 -9.68
C PHE A 205 -7.28 -15.06 -10.79
N PHE A 206 -6.80 -16.29 -10.94
CA PHE A 206 -7.28 -17.19 -11.98
C PHE A 206 -8.73 -17.66 -11.75
N ASP A 207 -9.14 -17.90 -10.53
CA ASP A 207 -10.53 -18.26 -10.18
C ASP A 207 -11.51 -17.15 -10.59
N ASN A 208 -11.07 -15.88 -10.59
CA ASN A 208 -11.87 -14.71 -10.96
C ASN A 208 -11.63 -14.21 -12.39
N LEU A 209 -10.78 -14.85 -13.17
CA LEU A 209 -10.29 -14.34 -14.45
C LEU A 209 -11.41 -13.94 -15.42
N GLU A 210 -12.45 -14.77 -15.55
CA GLU A 210 -13.57 -14.48 -16.46
C GLU A 210 -14.36 -13.23 -16.05
N TYR A 211 -14.48 -12.98 -14.75
CA TYR A 211 -15.07 -11.74 -14.24
C TYR A 211 -14.16 -10.53 -14.53
N LEU A 212 -12.87 -10.66 -14.24
CA LEU A 212 -11.88 -9.60 -14.40
C LEU A 212 -11.69 -9.18 -15.87
N LYS A 213 -11.83 -10.11 -16.81
CA LYS A 213 -11.82 -9.81 -18.26
C LYS A 213 -12.93 -8.85 -18.70
N GLY A 214 -13.97 -8.67 -17.91
CA GLY A 214 -15.04 -7.68 -18.14
C GLY A 214 -14.60 -6.23 -17.93
N PHE A 215 -13.40 -5.98 -17.42
CA PHE A 215 -12.88 -4.65 -17.14
C PHE A 215 -11.71 -4.30 -18.06
N GLU A 216 -11.62 -3.03 -18.44
CA GLU A 216 -10.46 -2.52 -19.18
C GLU A 216 -9.22 -2.48 -18.27
N TYR A 217 -9.38 -2.03 -17.02
CA TYR A 217 -8.33 -1.88 -16.05
C TYR A 217 -8.56 -2.79 -14.84
N VAL A 218 -7.58 -3.62 -14.52
CA VAL A 218 -7.57 -4.49 -13.35
C VAL A 218 -6.35 -4.19 -12.51
N ALA A 219 -6.52 -3.96 -11.21
CA ALA A 219 -5.42 -3.79 -10.29
C ALA A 219 -5.12 -5.09 -9.55
N LEU A 220 -3.84 -5.46 -9.53
CA LEU A 220 -3.28 -6.48 -8.64
C LEU A 220 -2.56 -5.76 -7.51
N VAL A 221 -3.21 -5.67 -6.34
CA VAL A 221 -2.62 -4.99 -5.17
C VAL A 221 -2.28 -6.02 -4.11
N CYS A 222 -1.00 -6.17 -3.84
CA CYS A 222 -0.47 -7.09 -2.83
C CYS A 222 0.64 -6.42 -2.00
N HIS A 223 1.16 -7.17 -1.04
CA HIS A 223 2.25 -6.71 -0.16
C HIS A 223 3.51 -7.58 -0.39
N PRO A 224 4.15 -7.54 -1.57
CA PRO A 224 5.30 -8.40 -1.83
C PRO A 224 6.49 -8.03 -0.93
N GLY A 225 7.25 -9.03 -0.50
CA GLY A 225 8.45 -8.74 0.29
C GLY A 225 9.12 -9.96 0.88
N PHE A 226 10.41 -9.84 1.18
CA PHE A 226 11.09 -10.78 2.07
C PHE A 226 10.75 -10.46 3.52
N VAL A 227 10.86 -11.44 4.40
CA VAL A 227 10.50 -11.31 5.83
C VAL A 227 11.74 -11.31 6.69
N ASP A 228 11.80 -10.36 7.62
CA ASP A 228 12.85 -10.25 8.63
C ASP A 228 12.27 -10.05 10.05
N ALA A 229 13.15 -10.04 11.04
CA ALA A 229 12.76 -9.87 12.43
C ALA A 229 12.15 -8.49 12.73
N ASP A 230 12.50 -7.47 11.95
CA ASP A 230 11.97 -6.12 12.16
C ASP A 230 10.54 -6.01 11.62
N LEU A 231 10.24 -6.66 10.48
CA LEU A 231 8.89 -6.75 9.96
C LEU A 231 7.93 -7.41 10.97
N LEU A 232 8.35 -8.49 11.61
CA LEU A 232 7.54 -9.21 12.61
C LEU A 232 7.20 -8.36 13.85
N LYS A 233 7.98 -7.31 14.12
CA LYS A 233 7.68 -6.33 15.19
C LYS A 233 6.74 -5.22 14.73
N LEU A 234 6.74 -4.89 13.45
CA LEU A 234 6.05 -3.73 12.88
C LEU A 234 4.68 -4.07 12.31
N SER A 235 4.50 -5.28 11.78
CA SER A 235 3.30 -5.64 11.03
C SER A 235 2.87 -7.08 11.30
N SER A 236 1.55 -7.28 11.41
CA SER A 236 0.95 -8.61 11.39
C SER A 236 0.85 -9.19 9.97
N CYS A 237 0.83 -8.36 8.93
CA CYS A 237 0.98 -8.74 7.53
C CYS A 237 2.46 -9.04 7.28
N SER A 238 2.87 -10.29 7.41
CA SER A 238 4.28 -10.68 7.41
C SER A 238 4.60 -11.87 6.51
N LEU A 239 4.25 -13.09 6.88
CA LEU A 239 4.61 -14.29 6.12
C LEU A 239 3.91 -14.37 4.76
N GLU A 240 2.72 -13.82 4.65
CA GLU A 240 1.97 -13.72 3.41
C GLU A 240 2.70 -12.90 2.33
N ARG A 241 3.61 -11.99 2.71
CA ARG A 241 4.39 -11.19 1.76
C ARG A 241 5.27 -12.03 0.85
N MET A 242 5.75 -13.17 1.33
CA MET A 242 6.51 -14.11 0.50
C MET A 242 5.62 -14.73 -0.57
N ARG A 243 4.35 -15.02 -0.27
CA ARG A 243 3.37 -15.56 -1.23
C ARG A 243 3.01 -14.52 -2.29
N ASP A 244 2.85 -13.26 -1.86
CA ASP A 244 2.62 -12.13 -2.76
C ASP A 244 3.84 -11.87 -3.67
N LEU A 245 5.04 -11.98 -3.13
CA LEU A 245 6.27 -11.86 -3.92
C LEU A 245 6.41 -13.02 -4.92
N GLU A 246 6.15 -14.25 -4.50
CA GLU A 246 6.13 -15.43 -5.38
C GLU A 246 5.15 -15.25 -6.54
N PHE A 247 3.95 -14.72 -6.28
CA PHE A 247 2.96 -14.41 -7.30
C PHE A 247 3.51 -13.40 -8.32
N TYR A 248 4.14 -12.32 -7.87
CA TYR A 248 4.68 -11.29 -8.76
C TYR A 248 5.92 -11.73 -9.54
N LEU A 249 6.66 -12.69 -9.03
CA LEU A 249 7.83 -13.28 -9.71
C LEU A 249 7.48 -14.50 -10.59
N SER A 250 6.25 -15.01 -10.49
CA SER A 250 5.81 -16.25 -11.11
C SER A 250 6.04 -16.25 -12.63
N THR A 251 6.67 -17.30 -13.13
CA THR A 251 6.80 -17.55 -14.58
C THR A 251 5.44 -17.80 -15.20
N GLU A 252 4.56 -18.54 -14.52
CA GLU A 252 3.20 -18.80 -14.99
C GLU A 252 2.42 -17.50 -15.24
N MET A 253 2.52 -16.54 -14.32
CA MET A 253 1.85 -15.25 -14.49
C MET A 253 2.45 -14.42 -15.63
N LYS A 254 3.76 -14.43 -15.80
CA LYS A 254 4.44 -13.76 -16.91
C LYS A 254 4.05 -14.35 -18.26
N ASP A 255 4.04 -15.67 -18.36
CA ASP A 255 3.64 -16.38 -19.57
C ASP A 255 2.18 -16.11 -19.91
N PHE A 256 1.31 -16.14 -18.89
CA PHE A 256 -0.11 -15.79 -19.07
C PHE A 256 -0.31 -14.37 -19.61
N ILE A 257 0.41 -13.38 -19.07
CA ILE A 257 0.37 -11.98 -19.54
C ILE A 257 0.81 -11.90 -20.99
N LEU A 258 1.92 -12.54 -21.35
CA LEU A 258 2.46 -12.53 -22.70
C LEU A 258 1.53 -13.22 -23.71
N GLU A 259 1.07 -14.43 -23.38
CA GLU A 259 0.22 -15.24 -24.27
C GLU A 259 -1.15 -14.61 -24.55
N ASN A 260 -1.67 -13.85 -23.59
CA ASN A 260 -2.96 -13.18 -23.72
C ASN A 260 -2.86 -11.71 -24.19
N GLY A 261 -1.65 -11.22 -24.50
CA GLY A 261 -1.44 -9.85 -24.94
C GLY A 261 -1.91 -8.80 -23.92
N ILE A 262 -1.75 -9.10 -22.63
CA ILE A 262 -2.15 -8.22 -21.56
C ILE A 262 -1.08 -7.12 -21.39
N GLU A 263 -1.53 -5.87 -21.39
CA GLU A 263 -0.66 -4.72 -21.16
C GLU A 263 -0.43 -4.49 -19.68
N LEU A 264 0.83 -4.46 -19.25
CA LEU A 264 1.19 -4.01 -17.91
C LEU A 264 1.28 -2.48 -17.92
N ILE A 265 0.56 -1.86 -16.99
CA ILE A 265 0.52 -0.40 -16.82
C ILE A 265 0.83 -0.01 -15.39
N SER A 266 1.30 1.21 -15.20
CA SER A 266 1.46 1.87 -13.91
C SER A 266 0.42 2.97 -13.71
N PHE A 267 0.39 3.59 -12.53
CA PHE A 267 -0.44 4.79 -12.33
C PHE A 267 -0.05 5.95 -13.25
N SER A 268 1.21 6.02 -13.69
CA SER A 268 1.69 7.06 -14.59
C SER A 268 1.22 6.87 -16.04
N ASP A 269 0.75 5.70 -16.42
CA ASP A 269 0.26 5.37 -17.76
C ASP A 269 -1.25 5.60 -17.91
N LEU A 270 -1.93 5.93 -16.82
CA LEU A 270 -3.36 6.28 -16.89
C LEU A 270 -3.53 7.61 -17.65
N PRO A 271 -4.55 7.74 -18.50
CA PRO A 271 -4.80 8.96 -19.26
C PRO A 271 -4.96 10.19 -18.34
N ALA A 272 -4.62 11.39 -18.82
CA ALA A 272 -4.73 12.63 -18.05
C ALA A 272 -6.20 13.04 -17.77
#